data_a49e9d0c87ce5b00a8c266a94dde4c09
#
_entry.id   a49e9d0c87ce5b00a8c266a94dde4c09
#
_cell.length_a   1.000
_cell.length_b   1.000
_cell.length_c   1.000
_cell.angle_alpha   90.00
_cell.angle_beta   90.00
_cell.angle_gamma   90.00
#
_symmetry.space_group_name_H-M   'P 1'
#
loop_
_entity.id
_entity.type
_entity.pdbx_description
1 polymer ?
#
loop_
_entity_poly.entity_id
_entity_poly.type
_entity_poly.pdbx_seq_one_letter_code
_entity_poly.pdbx_strand_id
1 'polypeptide(L)'
;GVGMAMWILASCSQEVKISLRTDEPSPLVKEYANVVVPPNIAPLNFFVDAADGKEGMVLSSGDSQLSVVCKDGALIPALDGWKELLANAKGKTMKVEHCVQTDDGWKAYQAFDILVAEDEIDACLAYRLIPPGYEKWNEMGIYQRNLENFEEKVILSNTQTDRNCMNCHSFCMQNPDRMQLHLRAKHAGTLIVNGDDIAKLETK
;
A
#
# COMPACT_ATOMS: atom_id res chain seq x y z
N GLY A 1 30.33 -23.58 -29.77
CA GLY A 1 29.59 -22.39 -29.42
C GLY A 1 28.14 -22.72 -29.19
N VAL A 2 27.69 -22.79 -27.91
CA VAL A 2 26.27 -22.99 -27.56
C VAL A 2 25.68 -21.59 -27.42
N GLY A 3 24.86 -21.18 -28.37
CA GLY A 3 24.11 -19.93 -28.31
C GLY A 3 22.99 -20.04 -27.27
N MET A 4 23.12 -19.30 -26.17
CA MET A 4 22.09 -19.14 -25.15
C MET A 4 21.03 -18.17 -25.69
N ALA A 5 19.89 -18.68 -26.11
CA ALA A 5 18.73 -17.87 -26.50
C ALA A 5 18.13 -17.25 -25.22
N MET A 6 18.32 -15.95 -25.06
CA MET A 6 17.70 -15.16 -24.01
C MET A 6 16.23 -14.93 -24.38
N TRP A 7 15.32 -15.67 -23.76
CA TRP A 7 13.89 -15.44 -23.87
C TRP A 7 13.55 -14.16 -23.09
N ILE A 8 13.35 -13.06 -23.80
CA ILE A 8 12.74 -11.85 -23.23
C ILE A 8 11.26 -12.19 -23.05
N LEU A 9 10.84 -12.46 -21.84
CA LEU A 9 9.43 -12.50 -21.46
C LEU A 9 8.91 -11.05 -21.58
N ALA A 10 8.37 -10.72 -22.73
CA ALA A 10 7.56 -9.52 -22.88
C ALA A 10 6.33 -9.72 -21.99
N SER A 11 6.32 -9.06 -20.82
CA SER A 11 5.11 -8.91 -20.02
C SER A 11 4.12 -8.12 -20.88
N CYS A 12 3.15 -8.81 -21.47
CA CYS A 12 2.06 -8.19 -22.22
C CYS A 12 1.13 -7.53 -21.19
N SER A 13 1.46 -6.31 -20.74
CA SER A 13 0.51 -5.48 -20.02
C SER A 13 -0.63 -5.17 -20.97
N GLN A 14 -1.83 -5.61 -20.66
CA GLN A 14 -3.00 -5.36 -21.47
C GLN A 14 -3.30 -3.86 -21.42
N GLU A 15 -3.08 -3.14 -22.52
CA GLU A 15 -3.27 -1.70 -22.60
C GLU A 15 -4.77 -1.36 -22.69
N VAL A 16 -5.24 -0.45 -21.83
CA VAL A 16 -6.61 0.07 -21.88
C VAL A 16 -6.67 1.20 -22.89
N LYS A 17 -7.21 0.92 -24.10
CA LYS A 17 -7.43 1.93 -25.15
C LYS A 17 -8.87 2.39 -25.12
N ILE A 18 -9.12 3.58 -24.57
CA ILE A 18 -10.46 4.16 -24.45
C ILE A 18 -11.00 4.50 -25.83
N SER A 19 -12.12 3.85 -26.23
CA SER A 19 -12.83 4.06 -27.49
C SER A 19 -14.03 5.03 -27.34
N LEU A 20 -14.64 5.05 -26.15
CA LEU A 20 -15.82 5.86 -25.85
C LEU A 20 -15.71 6.48 -24.45
N ARG A 21 -16.27 7.69 -24.25
CA ARG A 21 -16.41 8.35 -22.97
C ARG A 21 -17.86 8.67 -22.68
N THR A 22 -18.28 8.58 -21.43
CA THR A 22 -19.61 8.94 -20.94
C THR A 22 -19.51 9.97 -19.82
N ASP A 23 -20.58 10.71 -19.59
CA ASP A 23 -20.70 11.64 -18.45
C ASP A 23 -21.23 10.95 -17.19
N GLU A 24 -21.43 9.63 -17.21
CA GLU A 24 -21.82 8.87 -16.04
C GLU A 24 -20.68 8.86 -15.01
N PRO A 25 -20.96 9.15 -13.72
CA PRO A 25 -19.92 9.11 -12.70
C PRO A 25 -19.43 7.67 -12.47
N SER A 26 -18.14 7.51 -12.28
CA SER A 26 -17.57 6.22 -11.90
C SER A 26 -18.05 5.79 -10.51
N PRO A 27 -18.33 4.49 -10.27
CA PRO A 27 -18.56 3.95 -8.93
C PRO A 27 -17.45 4.26 -7.93
N LEU A 28 -16.20 4.42 -8.41
CA LEU A 28 -15.02 4.71 -7.60
C LEU A 28 -14.98 6.15 -7.04
N VAL A 29 -15.77 7.08 -7.60
CA VAL A 29 -15.77 8.50 -7.18
C VAL A 29 -16.02 8.68 -5.70
N LYS A 30 -16.92 7.89 -5.11
CA LYS A 30 -17.29 8.01 -3.69
C LYS A 30 -16.11 7.84 -2.73
N GLU A 31 -15.16 6.98 -3.08
CA GLU A 31 -14.05 6.61 -2.20
C GLU A 31 -12.73 7.26 -2.58
N TYR A 32 -12.52 7.55 -3.86
CA TYR A 32 -11.22 7.95 -4.40
C TYR A 32 -11.17 9.34 -5.02
N ALA A 33 -12.31 9.98 -5.32
CA ALA A 33 -12.29 11.31 -5.92
C ALA A 33 -11.90 12.39 -4.90
N ASN A 34 -11.08 13.34 -5.34
CA ASN A 34 -10.64 14.49 -4.55
C ASN A 34 -9.88 14.14 -3.26
N VAL A 35 -9.32 12.93 -3.18
CA VAL A 35 -8.42 12.58 -2.08
C VAL A 35 -7.03 13.12 -2.35
N VAL A 36 -6.24 13.29 -1.27
CA VAL A 36 -4.83 13.66 -1.34
C VAL A 36 -4.00 12.45 -0.98
N VAL A 37 -3.02 12.12 -1.80
CA VAL A 37 -2.10 11.01 -1.56
C VAL A 37 -0.65 11.51 -1.49
N PRO A 38 0.20 10.92 -0.63
CA PRO A 38 1.63 11.21 -0.62
C PRO A 38 2.31 10.72 -1.92
N PRO A 39 3.39 11.39 -2.37
CA PRO A 39 4.08 11.03 -3.61
C PRO A 39 4.87 9.72 -3.51
N ASN A 40 5.06 9.18 -2.31
CA ASN A 40 5.78 7.93 -2.06
C ASN A 40 4.88 6.80 -1.51
N ILE A 41 3.55 6.94 -1.56
CA ILE A 41 2.63 5.88 -1.09
C ILE A 41 2.63 4.67 -2.02
N ALA A 42 2.42 3.48 -1.46
CA ALA A 42 2.17 2.25 -2.22
C ALA A 42 0.95 2.40 -3.16
N PRO A 43 0.84 1.58 -4.22
CA PRO A 43 -0.31 1.62 -5.11
C PRO A 43 -1.64 1.53 -4.36
N LEU A 44 -2.59 2.38 -4.75
CA LEU A 44 -3.95 2.29 -4.23
C LEU A 44 -4.65 1.04 -4.76
N ASN A 45 -5.45 0.42 -3.91
CA ASN A 45 -6.30 -0.71 -4.27
C ASN A 45 -7.68 -0.21 -4.66
N PHE A 46 -7.94 -0.02 -5.95
CA PHE A 46 -9.26 0.38 -6.42
C PHE A 46 -10.11 -0.89 -6.54
N PHE A 47 -10.95 -1.15 -5.55
CA PHE A 47 -11.84 -2.32 -5.56
C PHE A 47 -13.02 -2.10 -6.49
N VAL A 48 -13.30 -3.12 -7.29
CA VAL A 48 -14.41 -3.15 -8.25
C VAL A 48 -15.15 -4.50 -8.11
N ASP A 49 -16.46 -4.49 -8.36
CA ASP A 49 -17.26 -5.72 -8.37
C ASP A 49 -17.38 -6.24 -9.80
N ALA A 50 -16.25 -6.68 -10.35
CA ALA A 50 -16.16 -7.10 -11.74
C ALA A 50 -15.31 -8.35 -11.91
N ALA A 51 -15.62 -9.10 -12.99
CA ALA A 51 -14.78 -10.20 -13.43
C ALA A 51 -13.45 -9.70 -14.01
N ASP A 52 -12.41 -10.52 -13.92
CA ASP A 52 -11.08 -10.23 -14.45
C ASP A 52 -11.14 -9.80 -15.92
N GLY A 53 -10.44 -8.72 -16.23
CA GLY A 53 -10.34 -8.16 -17.56
C GLY A 53 -11.59 -7.43 -18.05
N LYS A 54 -12.64 -7.26 -17.23
CA LYS A 54 -13.89 -6.56 -17.62
C LYS A 54 -13.93 -5.09 -17.20
N GLU A 55 -13.13 -4.70 -16.24
CA GLU A 55 -12.90 -3.31 -15.87
C GLU A 55 -11.42 -2.96 -16.00
N GLY A 56 -11.16 -1.70 -16.28
CA GLY A 56 -9.83 -1.16 -16.44
C GLY A 56 -9.77 0.28 -15.96
N MET A 57 -8.55 0.81 -15.89
CA MET A 57 -8.31 2.17 -15.46
C MET A 57 -7.13 2.75 -16.21
N VAL A 58 -7.23 4.03 -16.55
CA VAL A 58 -6.11 4.83 -17.05
C VAL A 58 -5.85 5.95 -16.05
N LEU A 59 -4.64 5.96 -15.52
CA LEU A 59 -4.12 6.99 -14.64
C LEU A 59 -3.17 7.89 -15.43
N SER A 60 -3.28 9.20 -15.32
CA SER A 60 -2.41 10.12 -16.07
C SER A 60 -2.09 11.40 -15.31
N SER A 61 -0.88 11.94 -15.53
CA SER A 61 -0.46 13.26 -15.07
C SER A 61 0.57 13.83 -16.04
N GLY A 62 0.26 14.96 -16.69
CA GLY A 62 1.07 15.47 -17.79
C GLY A 62 1.18 14.46 -18.93
N ASP A 63 2.40 14.14 -19.33
CA ASP A 63 2.70 13.16 -20.40
C ASP A 63 2.83 11.71 -19.88
N SER A 64 2.78 11.52 -18.56
CA SER A 64 2.85 10.19 -17.94
C SER A 64 1.49 9.53 -17.89
N GLN A 65 1.44 8.25 -18.27
CA GLN A 65 0.21 7.46 -18.27
C GLN A 65 0.48 6.03 -17.85
N LEU A 66 -0.45 5.44 -17.09
CA LEU A 66 -0.42 4.06 -16.62
C LEU A 66 -1.79 3.41 -16.83
N SER A 67 -1.81 2.25 -17.50
CA SER A 67 -3.01 1.43 -17.69
C SER A 67 -3.05 0.27 -16.69
N VAL A 68 -4.23 -0.01 -16.15
CA VAL A 68 -4.47 -1.11 -15.21
C VAL A 68 -5.72 -1.86 -15.67
N VAL A 69 -5.68 -3.18 -15.62
CA VAL A 69 -6.84 -4.04 -15.90
C VAL A 69 -7.20 -4.81 -14.63
N CYS A 70 -8.50 -4.98 -14.38
CA CYS A 70 -9.02 -5.67 -13.21
C CYS A 70 -8.50 -7.11 -13.13
N LYS A 71 -8.02 -7.44 -11.94
CA LYS A 71 -7.64 -8.79 -11.55
C LYS A 71 -8.08 -9.03 -10.10
N ASP A 72 -8.70 -10.19 -9.84
CA ASP A 72 -9.18 -10.58 -8.50
C ASP A 72 -10.08 -9.49 -7.84
N GLY A 73 -10.92 -8.81 -8.64
CA GLY A 73 -11.85 -7.77 -8.16
C GLY A 73 -11.16 -6.44 -7.77
N ALA A 74 -9.95 -6.19 -8.24
CA ALA A 74 -9.23 -4.96 -7.96
C ALA A 74 -8.46 -4.43 -9.18
N LEU A 75 -8.31 -3.10 -9.23
CA LEU A 75 -7.46 -2.37 -10.16
C LEU A 75 -6.24 -1.89 -9.38
N ILE A 76 -5.16 -2.67 -9.38
CA ILE A 76 -3.94 -2.36 -8.64
C ILE A 76 -2.82 -2.01 -9.61
N PRO A 77 -2.32 -0.77 -9.62
CA PRO A 77 -1.18 -0.36 -10.44
C PRO A 77 0.07 -1.19 -10.12
N ALA A 78 0.85 -1.52 -11.16
CA ALA A 78 2.16 -2.10 -10.94
C ALA A 78 3.09 -1.09 -10.22
N LEU A 79 3.85 -1.57 -9.24
CA LEU A 79 4.60 -0.72 -8.30
C LEU A 79 5.54 0.27 -9.02
N ASP A 80 6.30 -0.18 -9.99
CA ASP A 80 7.29 0.68 -10.68
C ASP A 80 6.60 1.77 -11.50
N GLY A 81 5.56 1.42 -12.27
CA GLY A 81 4.78 2.40 -13.04
C GLY A 81 4.01 3.37 -12.16
N TRP A 82 3.54 2.91 -10.99
CA TRP A 82 2.90 3.76 -10.00
C TRP A 82 3.88 4.79 -9.42
N LYS A 83 5.08 4.36 -9.02
CA LYS A 83 6.13 5.26 -8.50
C LYS A 83 6.55 6.31 -9.54
N GLU A 84 6.71 5.90 -10.80
CA GLU A 84 7.01 6.83 -11.89
C GLU A 84 5.90 7.86 -12.09
N LEU A 85 4.64 7.40 -12.09
CA LEU A 85 3.48 8.29 -12.24
C LEU A 85 3.39 9.29 -11.07
N LEU A 86 3.55 8.83 -9.83
CA LEU A 86 3.53 9.70 -8.63
C LEU A 86 4.66 10.72 -8.66
N ALA A 87 5.87 10.33 -9.07
CA ALA A 87 7.00 11.26 -9.18
C ALA A 87 6.71 12.39 -10.18
N ASN A 88 6.06 12.09 -11.31
CA ASN A 88 5.65 13.08 -12.31
C ASN A 88 4.44 13.93 -11.86
N ALA A 89 3.60 13.38 -10.98
CA ALA A 89 2.39 14.02 -10.45
C ALA A 89 2.63 14.80 -9.16
N LYS A 90 3.82 14.77 -8.56
CA LYS A 90 4.15 15.44 -7.29
C LYS A 90 3.76 16.92 -7.32
N GLY A 91 2.93 17.34 -6.35
CA GLY A 91 2.35 18.70 -6.28
C GLY A 91 1.29 19.01 -7.33
N LYS A 92 0.80 18.00 -8.05
CA LYS A 92 -0.17 18.15 -9.15
C LYS A 92 -1.34 17.17 -8.99
N THR A 93 -2.28 17.30 -9.89
CA THR A 93 -3.42 16.40 -10.00
C THR A 93 -3.08 15.21 -10.90
N MET A 94 -3.43 14.03 -10.44
CA MET A 94 -3.49 12.80 -11.23
C MET A 94 -4.93 12.55 -11.63
N LYS A 95 -5.19 12.43 -12.93
CA LYS A 95 -6.49 12.11 -13.50
C LYS A 95 -6.71 10.62 -13.52
N VAL A 96 -7.92 10.19 -13.16
CA VAL A 96 -8.34 8.79 -13.17
C VAL A 96 -9.50 8.62 -14.15
N GLU A 97 -9.34 7.76 -15.15
CA GLU A 97 -10.40 7.34 -16.08
C GLU A 97 -10.68 5.85 -15.84
N HIS A 98 -11.73 5.57 -15.08
CA HIS A 98 -12.22 4.20 -14.86
C HIS A 98 -13.02 3.75 -16.09
N CYS A 99 -12.82 2.51 -16.54
CA CYS A 99 -13.34 2.00 -17.80
C CYS A 99 -13.98 0.63 -17.63
N VAL A 100 -15.01 0.35 -18.44
CA VAL A 100 -15.60 -0.97 -18.60
C VAL A 100 -15.37 -1.47 -20.02
N GLN A 101 -15.12 -2.78 -20.16
CA GLN A 101 -15.00 -3.41 -21.46
C GLN A 101 -16.39 -3.69 -22.04
N THR A 102 -16.63 -3.22 -23.26
CA THR A 102 -17.85 -3.46 -24.06
C THR A 102 -17.48 -4.19 -25.36
N ASP A 103 -18.48 -4.56 -26.14
CA ASP A 103 -18.27 -5.17 -27.48
C ASP A 103 -17.56 -4.19 -28.44
N ASP A 104 -17.73 -2.87 -28.23
CA ASP A 104 -17.13 -1.80 -29.03
C ASP A 104 -15.77 -1.30 -28.48
N GLY A 105 -15.23 -1.96 -27.46
CA GLY A 105 -13.96 -1.58 -26.82
C GLY A 105 -14.13 -1.02 -25.41
N TRP A 106 -13.17 -0.22 -24.94
CA TRP A 106 -13.18 0.34 -23.59
C TRP A 106 -14.01 1.63 -23.50
N LYS A 107 -15.09 1.61 -22.71
CA LYS A 107 -15.94 2.76 -22.39
C LYS A 107 -15.49 3.35 -21.06
N ALA A 108 -15.02 4.61 -21.03
CA ALA A 108 -14.63 5.30 -19.81
C ALA A 108 -15.82 6.05 -19.20
N TYR A 109 -15.94 5.98 -17.88
CA TYR A 109 -16.77 6.86 -17.06
C TYR A 109 -16.24 8.29 -17.03
N GLN A 110 -17.02 9.21 -16.46
CA GLN A 110 -16.54 10.56 -16.18
C GLN A 110 -15.26 10.47 -15.33
N ALA A 111 -14.21 11.15 -15.79
CA ALA A 111 -12.95 11.18 -15.07
C ALA A 111 -13.07 11.91 -13.72
N PHE A 112 -12.23 11.53 -12.79
CA PHE A 112 -12.06 12.24 -11.51
C PHE A 112 -10.59 12.43 -11.18
N ASP A 113 -10.32 13.25 -10.18
CA ASP A 113 -8.98 13.67 -9.84
C ASP A 113 -8.54 13.17 -8.47
N ILE A 114 -7.24 12.88 -8.35
CA ILE A 114 -6.52 12.61 -7.10
C ILE A 114 -5.38 13.62 -7.02
N LEU A 115 -5.27 14.35 -5.92
CA LEU A 115 -4.15 15.25 -5.69
C LEU A 115 -2.95 14.50 -5.12
N VAL A 116 -1.78 14.65 -5.74
CA VAL A 116 -0.52 14.13 -5.19
C VAL A 116 0.16 15.24 -4.42
N ALA A 117 0.41 15.04 -3.13
CA ALA A 117 1.06 16.02 -2.27
C ALA A 117 2.51 16.31 -2.70
N GLU A 118 3.06 17.41 -2.21
CA GLU A 118 4.49 17.71 -2.36
C GLU A 118 5.33 16.97 -1.32
N ASP A 119 4.78 16.79 -0.11
CA ASP A 119 5.47 16.20 1.02
C ASP A 119 5.36 14.67 1.01
N GLU A 120 6.47 14.03 1.31
CA GLU A 120 6.55 12.59 1.50
C GLU A 120 6.13 12.20 2.92
N ILE A 121 5.64 10.96 3.08
CA ILE A 121 5.41 10.37 4.39
C ILE A 121 6.60 9.49 4.78
N ASP A 122 6.68 9.16 6.07
CA ASP A 122 7.64 8.15 6.55
C ASP A 122 7.44 6.83 5.81
N ALA A 123 8.55 6.18 5.44
CA ALA A 123 8.51 4.96 4.65
C ALA A 123 7.87 3.76 5.40
N CYS A 124 7.82 3.82 6.74
CA CYS A 124 7.37 2.69 7.55
C CYS A 124 6.39 3.12 8.64
N LEU A 125 5.44 2.22 8.92
CA LEU A 125 4.52 2.31 10.05
C LEU A 125 4.70 1.08 10.94
N ALA A 126 4.95 1.30 12.23
CA ALA A 126 4.92 0.24 13.24
C ALA A 126 3.55 0.21 13.93
N TYR A 127 3.00 -0.98 14.10
CA TYR A 127 1.70 -1.16 14.73
C TYR A 127 1.61 -2.49 15.47
N ARG A 128 0.68 -2.55 16.43
CA ARG A 128 0.34 -3.79 17.10
C ARG A 128 -0.84 -4.44 16.39
N LEU A 129 -0.67 -5.67 15.94
CA LEU A 129 -1.75 -6.49 15.40
C LEU A 129 -2.25 -7.45 16.49
N ILE A 130 -3.55 -7.43 16.74
CA ILE A 130 -4.26 -8.38 17.60
C ILE A 130 -5.37 -8.99 16.75
N PRO A 131 -5.39 -10.31 16.54
CA PRO A 131 -6.51 -10.95 15.87
C PRO A 131 -7.84 -10.68 16.61
N PRO A 132 -8.95 -10.51 15.90
CA PRO A 132 -10.26 -10.32 16.53
C PRO A 132 -10.67 -11.56 17.33
N GLY A 133 -11.14 -11.36 18.56
CA GLY A 133 -11.62 -12.43 19.44
C GLY A 133 -11.09 -12.28 20.86
N TYR A 134 -11.93 -12.62 21.84
CA TYR A 134 -11.64 -12.44 23.26
C TYR A 134 -10.39 -13.21 23.74
N GLU A 135 -10.16 -14.41 23.20
CA GLU A 135 -9.06 -15.29 23.60
C GLU A 135 -7.78 -15.14 22.74
N LYS A 136 -7.83 -14.29 21.70
CA LYS A 136 -6.73 -14.17 20.74
C LYS A 136 -5.66 -13.12 21.10
N TRP A 137 -5.75 -12.52 22.29
CA TRP A 137 -4.69 -11.64 22.81
C TRP A 137 -3.31 -12.33 22.88
N ASN A 138 -3.29 -13.65 22.94
CA ASN A 138 -2.08 -14.48 22.98
C ASN A 138 -1.47 -14.74 21.60
N GLU A 139 -2.04 -14.19 20.54
CA GLU A 139 -1.53 -14.27 19.15
C GLU A 139 -1.12 -12.90 18.60
N MET A 140 -0.82 -11.93 19.47
CA MET A 140 -0.47 -10.59 19.07
C MET A 140 1.01 -10.45 18.66
N GLY A 141 1.29 -9.41 17.88
CA GLY A 141 2.64 -9.02 17.52
C GLY A 141 2.79 -7.53 17.23
N ILE A 142 4.03 -7.08 17.23
CA ILE A 142 4.40 -5.76 16.70
C ILE A 142 4.92 -6.00 15.29
N TYR A 143 4.36 -5.26 14.35
CA TYR A 143 4.66 -5.35 12.93
C TYR A 143 5.17 -4.01 12.42
N GLN A 144 5.97 -4.05 11.39
CA GLN A 144 6.36 -2.91 10.59
C GLN A 144 5.85 -3.11 9.17
N ARG A 145 5.07 -2.14 8.68
CA ARG A 145 4.62 -2.10 7.30
C ARG A 145 5.39 -1.03 6.54
N ASN A 146 5.88 -1.39 5.37
CA ASN A 146 6.42 -0.41 4.43
C ASN A 146 5.25 0.28 3.73
N LEU A 147 5.20 1.61 3.76
CA LEU A 147 4.13 2.42 3.18
C LEU A 147 4.35 2.73 1.70
N GLU A 148 5.53 2.47 1.16
CA GLU A 148 5.90 2.68 -0.24
C GLU A 148 5.70 1.43 -1.13
N ASN A 149 5.37 0.30 -0.48
CA ASN A 149 5.06 -0.98 -1.11
C ASN A 149 4.15 -1.81 -0.18
N PHE A 150 3.98 -3.10 -0.47
CA PHE A 150 3.11 -3.97 0.34
C PHE A 150 3.86 -4.84 1.36
N GLU A 151 5.15 -4.60 1.58
CA GLU A 151 5.94 -5.39 2.50
C GLU A 151 5.51 -5.16 3.95
N GLU A 152 5.40 -6.27 4.68
CA GLU A 152 5.13 -6.29 6.11
C GLU A 152 6.12 -7.22 6.80
N LYS A 153 6.66 -6.80 7.94
CA LYS A 153 7.61 -7.58 8.74
C LYS A 153 7.14 -7.67 10.17
N VAL A 154 7.26 -8.86 10.76
CA VAL A 154 7.12 -9.06 12.21
C VAL A 154 8.37 -8.51 12.89
N ILE A 155 8.21 -7.52 13.78
CA ILE A 155 9.29 -7.01 14.63
C ILE A 155 9.41 -7.90 15.87
N LEU A 156 8.28 -8.19 16.52
CA LEU A 156 8.23 -9.03 17.71
C LEU A 156 6.89 -9.74 17.79
N SER A 157 6.91 -11.08 17.84
CA SER A 157 5.73 -11.88 18.12
C SER A 157 5.69 -12.23 19.59
N ASN A 158 4.49 -12.25 20.19
CA ASN A 158 4.36 -12.67 21.59
C ASN A 158 4.66 -14.16 21.84
N THR A 159 4.74 -14.98 20.79
CA THR A 159 5.24 -16.34 20.88
C THR A 159 6.72 -16.39 21.33
N GLN A 160 7.48 -15.33 21.08
CA GLN A 160 8.87 -15.17 21.52
C GLN A 160 9.00 -14.76 23.00
N THR A 161 7.88 -14.37 23.63
CA THR A 161 7.82 -13.91 25.01
C THR A 161 6.83 -14.74 25.84
N ASP A 162 6.79 -16.06 25.64
CA ASP A 162 5.87 -16.99 26.34
C ASP A 162 4.39 -16.58 26.24
N ARG A 163 3.99 -16.02 25.12
CA ARG A 163 2.64 -15.50 24.85
C ARG A 163 2.19 -14.40 25.81
N ASN A 164 3.15 -13.65 26.35
CA ASN A 164 2.82 -12.51 27.19
C ASN A 164 2.31 -11.32 26.37
N CYS A 165 1.49 -10.51 27.02
CA CYS A 165 1.00 -9.27 26.44
C CYS A 165 2.17 -8.29 26.23
N MET A 166 2.26 -7.73 25.05
CA MET A 166 3.16 -6.64 24.69
C MET A 166 2.38 -5.45 24.15
N ASN A 167 2.76 -4.25 24.56
CA ASN A 167 2.05 -3.04 24.15
C ASN A 167 2.92 -1.80 24.37
N CYS A 168 2.31 -0.63 24.12
CA CYS A 168 2.90 0.68 24.42
C CYS A 168 4.28 0.87 23.76
N HIS A 169 4.41 0.42 22.49
CA HIS A 169 5.57 0.80 21.70
C HIS A 169 5.45 2.28 21.30
N SER A 170 6.55 2.99 21.36
CA SER A 170 6.66 4.36 20.86
C SER A 170 8.08 4.66 20.43
N PHE A 171 8.21 5.54 19.45
CA PHE A 171 9.47 5.95 18.89
C PHE A 171 9.83 7.36 19.37
N CYS A 172 11.09 7.57 19.77
CA CYS A 172 11.58 8.86 20.19
C CYS A 172 11.69 9.80 19.00
N MET A 173 10.82 10.80 18.92
CA MET A 173 10.79 11.76 17.80
C MET A 173 10.73 11.06 16.42
N GLN A 174 9.96 9.98 16.33
CA GLN A 174 9.81 9.17 15.12
C GLN A 174 11.11 8.53 14.59
N ASN A 175 12.17 8.53 15.38
CA ASN A 175 13.42 7.87 15.02
C ASN A 175 13.30 6.34 15.17
N PRO A 176 13.42 5.55 14.09
CA PRO A 176 13.27 4.09 14.13
C PRO A 176 14.31 3.38 14.99
N ASP A 177 15.49 3.97 15.19
CA ASP A 177 16.56 3.41 16.00
C ASP A 177 16.40 3.66 17.51
N ARG A 178 15.36 4.43 17.91
CA ARG A 178 15.14 4.83 19.30
C ARG A 178 13.68 4.58 19.69
N MET A 179 13.42 3.45 20.33
CA MET A 179 12.08 3.07 20.73
C MET A 179 12.01 2.51 22.13
N GLN A 180 10.81 2.50 22.67
CA GLN A 180 10.46 1.71 23.85
C GLN A 180 9.33 0.73 23.55
N LEU A 181 9.30 -0.38 24.27
CA LEU A 181 8.26 -1.39 24.23
C LEU A 181 8.02 -1.95 25.63
N HIS A 182 6.77 -1.97 26.08
CA HIS A 182 6.40 -2.51 27.39
C HIS A 182 5.91 -3.96 27.27
N LEU A 183 6.50 -4.85 28.06
CA LEU A 183 6.12 -6.24 28.24
C LEU A 183 5.41 -6.41 29.58
N ARG A 184 4.45 -7.33 29.66
CA ARG A 184 3.71 -7.69 30.87
C ARG A 184 3.95 -9.13 31.29
N ALA A 185 3.35 -9.50 32.42
CA ALA A 185 3.38 -10.84 33.00
C ALA A 185 4.81 -11.35 33.27
N LYS A 186 5.16 -12.55 32.85
CA LYS A 186 6.45 -13.22 33.20
C LYS A 186 7.68 -12.40 32.80
N HIS A 187 7.60 -11.64 31.71
CA HIS A 187 8.68 -10.79 31.22
C HIS A 187 8.42 -9.30 31.47
N ALA A 188 7.63 -8.96 32.51
CA ALA A 188 7.28 -7.58 32.80
C ALA A 188 8.50 -6.67 32.82
N GLY A 189 8.35 -5.48 32.21
CA GLY A 189 9.40 -4.48 32.07
C GLY A 189 9.26 -3.68 30.80
N THR A 190 10.02 -2.61 30.72
CA THR A 190 10.09 -1.77 29.51
C THR A 190 11.42 -1.96 28.83
N LEU A 191 11.40 -2.43 27.61
CA LEU A 191 12.58 -2.46 26.75
C LEU A 191 12.83 -1.05 26.19
N ILE A 192 14.06 -0.61 26.29
CA ILE A 192 14.55 0.63 25.67
C ILE A 192 15.56 0.23 24.60
N VAL A 193 15.30 0.61 23.36
CA VAL A 193 16.19 0.38 22.22
C VAL A 193 16.82 1.72 21.83
N ASN A 194 18.14 1.72 21.62
CA ASN A 194 18.89 2.85 21.12
C ASN A 194 19.99 2.35 20.17
N GLY A 195 19.66 2.26 18.89
CA GLY A 195 20.49 1.56 17.92
C GLY A 195 20.61 0.06 18.26
N ASP A 196 21.83 -0.42 18.39
CA ASP A 196 22.11 -1.80 18.75
C ASP A 196 22.03 -2.08 20.27
N ASP A 197 21.93 -1.03 21.09
CA ASP A 197 21.84 -1.16 22.53
C ASP A 197 20.40 -1.41 22.98
N ILE A 198 20.19 -2.48 23.74
CA ILE A 198 18.89 -2.84 24.31
C ILE A 198 19.04 -2.94 25.83
N ALA A 199 18.28 -2.13 26.55
CA ALA A 199 18.20 -2.16 28.00
C ALA A 199 16.77 -2.53 28.44
N LYS A 200 16.65 -3.27 29.55
CA LYS A 200 15.37 -3.56 30.18
C LYS A 200 15.27 -2.81 31.51
N LEU A 201 14.23 -1.98 31.64
CA LEU A 201 13.85 -1.38 32.90
C LEU A 201 12.80 -2.27 33.57
N GLU A 202 13.13 -2.73 34.79
CA GLU A 202 12.18 -3.49 35.60
C GLU A 202 11.08 -2.53 36.08
N THR A 203 9.87 -2.71 35.56
CA THR A 203 8.68 -1.98 35.99
C THR A 203 7.72 -2.94 36.66
N LYS A 204 7.24 -2.56 37.83
CA LYS A 204 6.27 -3.36 38.61
C LYS A 204 4.88 -3.29 38.00
#